data_e40fdd58cde38b78d318661cc672bdf1
#
_entry.id   e40fdd58cde38b78d318661cc672bdf1
#
_cell.length_a   1.000
_cell.length_b   1.000
_cell.length_c   1.000
_cell.angle_alpha   90.00
_cell.angle_beta   90.00
_cell.angle_gamma   90.00
#
_symmetry.space_group_name_H-M   'P 1'
#
loop_
_entity.id
_entity.type
_entity.pdbx_description
1 polymer ?
#
loop_
_entity_poly.entity_id
_entity_poly.type
_entity_poly.pdbx_seq_one_letter_code
_entity_poly.pdbx_strand_id
1 'polypeptide(L)'
;MRLKKTLSAALLAALLSAVAFLWASPFLWTLIASFRPESAGSAGMASLWPDLAPTLLNFRNALDSGSFGLYYANTLIVVVGVLAVQCVTVSLAGYAFARLRFPGRDVLFYAFLLQLMLVPPALIVPNLSTVVDLHLYDTLPGVMAPYFASAFGTFLMRQTFLALPRDFEEAAAIDGAPWWAIVWYVLLPMAKPGLIAFAIVSVTAHWNEFLWPLMVISSPDNQTLTIGLAAFTRGAEGGKEWGVLAAGTLLVMAPLAVAFVAFQRRFVDSFVFSGVKG
;
A
#
# COMPACT_ATOMS: atom_id res chain seq x y z
N MET A 1 -33.36 32.07 12.12
CA MET A 1 -32.60 31.32 11.05
C MET A 1 -31.19 30.91 11.48
N ARG A 2 -30.43 31.76 12.18
CA ARG A 2 -29.08 31.46 12.68
C ARG A 2 -29.04 30.29 13.71
N LEU A 3 -30.00 30.23 14.64
CA LEU A 3 -30.05 29.20 15.69
C LEU A 3 -30.27 27.78 15.11
N LYS A 4 -31.10 27.64 14.07
CA LYS A 4 -31.31 26.35 13.38
C LYS A 4 -30.04 25.88 12.65
N LYS A 5 -29.28 26.82 12.06
CA LYS A 5 -28.00 26.48 11.37
C LYS A 5 -26.91 26.07 12.37
N THR A 6 -26.84 26.72 13.55
CA THR A 6 -25.87 26.32 14.60
C THR A 6 -26.23 24.97 15.22
N LEU A 7 -27.52 24.70 15.45
CA LEU A 7 -27.98 23.42 15.99
C LEU A 7 -27.73 22.26 15.01
N SER A 8 -27.99 22.46 13.70
CA SER A 8 -27.71 21.45 12.68
C SER A 8 -26.22 21.20 12.50
N ALA A 9 -25.39 22.26 12.61
CA ALA A 9 -23.92 22.09 12.56
C ALA A 9 -23.39 21.35 13.80
N ALA A 10 -23.93 21.63 14.99
CA ALA A 10 -23.55 20.91 16.21
C ALA A 10 -23.96 19.43 16.17
N LEU A 11 -25.17 19.14 15.69
CA LEU A 11 -25.63 17.74 15.49
C LEU A 11 -24.78 17.00 14.46
N LEU A 12 -24.43 17.64 13.35
CA LEU A 12 -23.57 17.07 12.34
C LEU A 12 -22.17 16.80 12.90
N ALA A 13 -21.60 17.75 13.64
CA ALA A 13 -20.29 17.58 14.29
C ALA A 13 -20.31 16.43 15.31
N ALA A 14 -21.36 16.32 16.12
CA ALA A 14 -21.53 15.24 17.09
C ALA A 14 -21.63 13.88 16.39
N LEU A 15 -22.41 13.79 15.31
CA LEU A 15 -22.55 12.57 14.51
C LEU A 15 -21.22 12.17 13.88
N LEU A 16 -20.51 13.11 13.25
CA LEU A 16 -19.19 12.86 12.66
C LEU A 16 -18.18 12.43 13.70
N SER A 17 -18.19 13.05 14.90
CA SER A 17 -17.32 12.66 16.01
C SER A 17 -17.62 11.25 16.50
N ALA A 18 -18.90 10.88 16.64
CA ALA A 18 -19.32 9.53 17.03
C ALA A 18 -18.89 8.48 16.01
N VAL A 19 -19.07 8.75 14.71
CA VAL A 19 -18.61 7.88 13.63
C VAL A 19 -17.09 7.75 13.65
N ALA A 20 -16.37 8.86 13.79
CA ALA A 20 -14.90 8.85 13.87
C ALA A 20 -14.41 8.04 15.06
N PHE A 21 -15.04 8.17 16.24
CA PHE A 21 -14.70 7.38 17.42
C PHE A 21 -14.98 5.90 17.22
N LEU A 22 -16.11 5.56 16.61
CA LEU A 22 -16.46 4.16 16.28
C LEU A 22 -15.41 3.55 15.34
N TRP A 23 -14.97 4.29 14.31
CA TRP A 23 -13.92 3.82 13.39
C TRP A 23 -12.53 3.76 14.02
N ALA A 24 -12.25 4.63 14.99
CA ALA A 24 -10.98 4.63 15.72
C ALA A 24 -10.93 3.54 16.80
N SER A 25 -12.07 3.02 17.26
CA SER A 25 -12.15 2.12 18.41
C SER A 25 -11.29 0.85 18.28
N PRO A 26 -11.19 0.12 17.15
CA PRO A 26 -10.32 -1.04 17.04
C PRO A 26 -8.84 -0.68 17.14
N PHE A 27 -8.44 0.48 16.63
CA PHE A 27 -7.06 0.95 16.75
C PHE A 27 -6.71 1.35 18.18
N LEU A 28 -7.62 2.05 18.86
CA LEU A 28 -7.48 2.37 20.29
C LEU A 28 -7.41 1.11 21.14
N TRP A 29 -8.25 0.12 20.84
CA TRP A 29 -8.20 -1.15 21.52
C TRP A 29 -6.86 -1.87 21.32
N THR A 30 -6.35 -1.95 20.10
CA THR A 30 -5.04 -2.53 19.78
C THR A 30 -3.92 -1.80 20.52
N LEU A 31 -4.00 -0.46 20.56
CA LEU A 31 -3.04 0.37 21.31
C LEU A 31 -3.07 0.05 22.81
N ILE A 32 -4.24 0.00 23.42
CA ILE A 32 -4.39 -0.34 24.84
C ILE A 32 -3.91 -1.76 25.11
N ALA A 33 -4.30 -2.73 24.27
CA ALA A 33 -3.93 -4.13 24.39
C ALA A 33 -2.42 -4.34 24.34
N SER A 34 -1.70 -3.59 23.50
CA SER A 34 -0.24 -3.70 23.35
C SER A 34 0.55 -3.34 24.61
N PHE A 35 -0.02 -2.51 25.50
CA PHE A 35 0.60 -2.11 26.77
C PHE A 35 0.12 -2.91 27.98
N ARG A 36 -0.73 -3.90 27.80
CA ARG A 36 -1.24 -4.72 28.93
C ARG A 36 -0.24 -5.75 29.38
N PRO A 37 -0.10 -5.97 30.69
CA PRO A 37 0.73 -7.06 31.22
C PRO A 37 0.12 -8.43 30.87
N GLU A 38 0.95 -9.44 30.65
CA GLU A 38 0.55 -10.83 30.36
C GLU A 38 -0.36 -11.43 31.43
N SER A 39 -0.23 -10.98 32.68
CA SER A 39 -1.06 -11.41 33.82
C SER A 39 -2.55 -11.12 33.64
N ALA A 40 -2.92 -10.20 32.73
CA ALA A 40 -4.32 -9.87 32.46
C ALA A 40 -5.08 -10.99 31.72
N GLY A 41 -4.36 -11.93 31.06
CA GLY A 41 -4.94 -13.06 30.33
C GLY A 41 -5.99 -12.67 29.29
N SER A 42 -6.69 -13.68 28.75
CA SER A 42 -7.76 -13.46 27.75
C SER A 42 -8.96 -12.68 28.31
N ALA A 43 -9.23 -12.79 29.62
CA ALA A 43 -10.30 -12.03 30.30
C ALA A 43 -10.02 -10.51 30.32
N GLY A 44 -8.74 -10.12 30.41
CA GLY A 44 -8.33 -8.73 30.33
C GLY A 44 -8.53 -8.10 28.94
N MET A 45 -8.56 -8.89 27.88
CA MET A 45 -8.75 -8.42 26.52
C MET A 45 -10.15 -7.86 26.23
N ALA A 46 -11.17 -8.31 26.97
CA ALA A 46 -12.54 -7.77 26.83
C ALA A 46 -12.71 -6.38 27.46
N SER A 47 -11.76 -5.94 28.30
CA SER A 47 -11.82 -4.64 28.95
C SER A 47 -11.21 -3.54 28.07
N LEU A 48 -11.95 -2.47 27.84
CA LEU A 48 -11.45 -1.26 27.15
C LEU A 48 -10.65 -0.32 28.07
N TRP A 49 -10.60 -0.62 29.39
CA TRP A 49 -9.88 0.21 30.35
C TRP A 49 -8.39 -0.04 30.28
N PRO A 50 -7.56 1.01 30.21
CA PRO A 50 -6.11 0.86 30.33
C PRO A 50 -5.76 0.28 31.70
N ASP A 51 -4.78 -0.62 31.71
CA ASP A 51 -4.26 -1.16 32.97
C ASP A 51 -3.48 -0.09 33.73
N LEU A 52 -3.55 -0.09 35.06
CA LEU A 52 -2.84 0.88 35.89
C LEU A 52 -1.31 0.69 35.88
N ALA A 53 -0.82 -0.43 35.35
CA ALA A 53 0.60 -0.73 35.20
C ALA A 53 0.94 -1.08 33.74
N PRO A 54 1.00 -0.10 32.82
CA PRO A 54 1.35 -0.36 31.44
C PRO A 54 2.77 -0.91 31.32
N THR A 55 2.97 -1.86 30.41
CA THR A 55 4.27 -2.50 30.16
C THR A 55 4.69 -2.37 28.71
N LEU A 56 6.01 -2.30 28.46
CA LEU A 56 6.62 -2.42 27.14
C LEU A 56 7.05 -3.86 26.81
N LEU A 57 6.79 -4.80 27.72
CA LEU A 57 7.23 -6.18 27.57
C LEU A 57 6.69 -6.83 26.29
N ASN A 58 5.45 -6.54 25.92
CA ASN A 58 4.85 -7.07 24.67
C ASN A 58 5.60 -6.62 23.42
N PHE A 59 6.06 -5.37 23.36
CA PHE A 59 6.87 -4.88 22.26
C PHE A 59 8.24 -5.56 22.21
N ARG A 60 8.85 -5.77 23.38
CA ARG A 60 10.12 -6.49 23.47
C ARG A 60 9.93 -7.94 23.05
N ASN A 61 8.92 -8.63 23.58
CA ASN A 61 8.60 -10.00 23.20
C ASN A 61 8.31 -10.12 21.70
N ALA A 62 7.58 -9.17 21.11
CA ALA A 62 7.33 -9.14 19.67
C ALA A 62 8.63 -9.01 18.87
N LEU A 63 9.55 -8.17 19.27
CA LEU A 63 10.85 -7.98 18.60
C LEU A 63 11.78 -9.18 18.80
N ASP A 64 11.75 -9.81 19.98
CA ASP A 64 12.61 -10.94 20.33
C ASP A 64 12.06 -12.28 19.80
N SER A 65 10.75 -12.39 19.52
CA SER A 65 10.08 -13.64 19.08
C SER A 65 10.37 -14.03 17.62
N GLY A 66 11.07 -13.19 16.86
CA GLY A 66 11.39 -13.46 15.47
C GLY A 66 12.41 -12.49 14.91
N SER A 67 12.84 -12.75 13.69
CA SER A 67 13.77 -11.88 12.97
C SER A 67 13.06 -10.63 12.43
N PHE A 68 12.38 -9.85 13.29
CA PHE A 68 11.60 -8.68 12.88
C PHE A 68 12.40 -7.70 12.01
N GLY A 69 13.67 -7.47 12.36
CA GLY A 69 14.56 -6.63 11.55
C GLY A 69 14.74 -7.16 10.13
N LEU A 70 14.85 -8.48 9.97
CA LEU A 70 14.95 -9.13 8.67
C LEU A 70 13.62 -9.03 7.90
N TYR A 71 12.49 -9.25 8.56
CA TYR A 71 11.16 -9.11 7.95
C TYR A 71 10.89 -7.68 7.46
N TYR A 72 11.34 -6.66 8.22
CA TYR A 72 11.32 -5.27 7.78
C TYR A 72 12.18 -5.05 6.53
N ALA A 73 13.40 -5.54 6.53
CA ALA A 73 14.31 -5.44 5.39
C ALA A 73 13.71 -6.11 4.15
N ASN A 74 13.20 -7.33 4.28
CA ASN A 74 12.56 -8.05 3.19
C ASN A 74 11.34 -7.31 2.63
N THR A 75 10.46 -6.81 3.51
CA THR A 75 9.29 -6.03 3.09
C THR A 75 9.70 -4.74 2.37
N LEU A 76 10.71 -4.03 2.89
CA LEU A 76 11.23 -2.82 2.23
C LEU A 76 11.84 -3.14 0.86
N ILE A 77 12.61 -4.23 0.75
CA ILE A 77 13.19 -4.68 -0.53
C ILE A 77 12.07 -4.97 -1.54
N VAL A 78 11.03 -5.71 -1.12
CA VAL A 78 9.89 -6.02 -1.99
C VAL A 78 9.16 -4.75 -2.40
N VAL A 79 8.77 -3.90 -1.45
CA VAL A 79 7.98 -2.68 -1.71
C VAL A 79 8.75 -1.70 -2.58
N VAL A 80 10.01 -1.43 -2.26
CA VAL A 80 10.85 -0.49 -3.02
C VAL A 80 11.22 -1.08 -4.39
N GLY A 81 11.54 -2.37 -4.45
CA GLY A 81 11.88 -3.06 -5.69
C GLY A 81 10.70 -3.08 -6.67
N VAL A 82 9.51 -3.45 -6.20
CA VAL A 82 8.29 -3.40 -7.01
C VAL A 82 8.01 -1.97 -7.47
N LEU A 83 8.04 -0.98 -6.56
CA LEU A 83 7.77 0.41 -6.90
C LEU A 83 8.76 0.94 -7.95
N ALA A 84 10.05 0.65 -7.81
CA ALA A 84 11.08 1.12 -8.74
C ALA A 84 10.82 0.60 -10.16
N VAL A 85 10.53 -0.70 -10.30
CA VAL A 85 10.20 -1.29 -11.61
C VAL A 85 8.87 -0.76 -12.13
N GLN A 86 7.85 -0.66 -11.27
CA GLN A 86 6.55 -0.11 -11.64
C GLN A 86 6.64 1.34 -12.12
N CYS A 87 7.42 2.19 -11.46
CA CYS A 87 7.59 3.58 -11.92
C CYS A 87 8.09 3.66 -13.36
N VAL A 88 8.96 2.75 -13.77
CA VAL A 88 9.44 2.66 -15.15
C VAL A 88 8.36 2.08 -16.07
N THR A 89 7.83 0.92 -15.73
CA THR A 89 6.88 0.19 -16.60
C THR A 89 5.58 0.95 -16.82
N VAL A 90 4.98 1.54 -15.75
CA VAL A 90 3.72 2.30 -15.86
C VAL A 90 3.91 3.62 -16.59
N SER A 91 5.09 4.27 -16.45
CA SER A 91 5.39 5.51 -17.18
C SER A 91 5.54 5.26 -18.67
N LEU A 92 6.30 4.23 -19.04
CA LEU A 92 6.50 3.87 -20.45
C LEU A 92 5.22 3.36 -21.10
N ALA A 93 4.49 2.46 -20.42
CA ALA A 93 3.21 1.95 -20.92
C ALA A 93 2.15 3.06 -20.99
N GLY A 94 2.05 3.89 -19.96
CA GLY A 94 1.15 5.04 -19.93
C GLY A 94 1.42 6.02 -21.05
N TYR A 95 2.70 6.34 -21.31
CA TYR A 95 3.12 7.15 -22.45
C TYR A 95 2.74 6.51 -23.79
N ALA A 96 3.07 5.24 -23.99
CA ALA A 96 2.77 4.53 -25.22
C ALA A 96 1.27 4.54 -25.53
N PHE A 97 0.42 4.23 -24.56
CA PHE A 97 -1.03 4.26 -24.74
C PHE A 97 -1.64 5.67 -24.84
N ALA A 98 -0.97 6.69 -24.31
CA ALA A 98 -1.45 8.08 -24.39
C ALA A 98 -1.05 8.79 -25.68
N ARG A 99 0.19 8.61 -26.14
CA ARG A 99 0.82 9.44 -27.15
C ARG A 99 1.13 8.73 -28.47
N LEU A 100 1.53 7.45 -28.40
CA LEU A 100 1.91 6.73 -29.60
C LEU A 100 0.67 6.25 -30.39
N ARG A 101 0.84 6.17 -31.70
CA ARG A 101 -0.15 5.62 -32.65
C ARG A 101 0.39 4.30 -33.17
N PHE A 102 -0.25 3.20 -32.81
CA PHE A 102 0.06 1.88 -33.34
C PHE A 102 -1.22 1.06 -33.54
N PRO A 103 -1.22 0.11 -34.48
CA PRO A 103 -2.41 -0.71 -34.73
C PRO A 103 -2.75 -1.56 -33.48
N GLY A 104 -4.04 -1.63 -33.15
CA GLY A 104 -4.52 -2.39 -32.01
C GLY A 104 -4.33 -1.73 -30.62
N ARG A 105 -3.82 -0.49 -30.55
CA ARG A 105 -3.55 0.23 -29.29
C ARG A 105 -4.73 0.17 -28.32
N ASP A 106 -5.91 0.51 -28.76
CA ASP A 106 -7.07 0.62 -27.86
C ASP A 106 -7.56 -0.78 -27.45
N VAL A 107 -7.48 -1.78 -28.34
CA VAL A 107 -7.80 -3.18 -28.00
C VAL A 107 -6.83 -3.71 -26.94
N LEU A 108 -5.53 -3.50 -27.12
CA LEU A 108 -4.50 -3.89 -26.14
C LEU A 108 -4.70 -3.15 -24.83
N PHE A 109 -5.04 -1.88 -24.85
CA PHE A 109 -5.30 -1.11 -23.63
C PHE A 109 -6.52 -1.68 -22.87
N TYR A 110 -7.62 -1.97 -23.56
CA TYR A 110 -8.78 -2.58 -22.91
C TYR A 110 -8.50 -4.00 -22.43
N ALA A 111 -7.76 -4.80 -23.19
CA ALA A 111 -7.32 -6.12 -22.75
C ALA A 111 -6.45 -6.04 -21.48
N PHE A 112 -5.57 -5.04 -21.40
CA PHE A 112 -4.76 -4.77 -20.22
C PHE A 112 -5.63 -4.37 -19.01
N LEU A 113 -6.68 -3.58 -19.23
CA LEU A 113 -7.62 -3.20 -18.16
C LEU A 113 -8.48 -4.36 -17.66
N LEU A 114 -8.66 -5.44 -18.44
CA LEU A 114 -9.37 -6.63 -17.97
C LEU A 114 -8.69 -7.23 -16.72
N GLN A 115 -7.38 -7.03 -16.56
CA GLN A 115 -6.67 -7.45 -15.34
C GLN A 115 -7.29 -6.86 -14.06
N LEU A 116 -7.85 -5.63 -14.11
CA LEU A 116 -8.49 -4.99 -12.95
C LEU A 116 -9.81 -5.67 -12.56
N MET A 117 -10.40 -6.46 -13.44
CA MET A 117 -11.63 -7.22 -13.18
C MET A 117 -11.33 -8.60 -12.58
N LEU A 118 -10.09 -9.08 -12.68
CA LEU A 118 -9.69 -10.35 -12.13
C LEU A 118 -9.48 -10.24 -10.64
N VAL A 119 -10.07 -11.14 -9.88
CA VAL A 119 -9.85 -11.22 -8.43
C VAL A 119 -8.45 -11.77 -8.17
N PRO A 120 -7.57 -11.07 -7.42
CA PRO A 120 -6.18 -11.47 -7.23
C PRO A 120 -5.98 -12.94 -6.80
N PRO A 121 -6.78 -13.53 -5.91
CA PRO A 121 -6.68 -14.94 -5.54
C PRO A 121 -6.80 -15.93 -6.72
N ALA A 122 -7.54 -15.59 -7.78
CA ALA A 122 -7.68 -16.46 -8.95
C ALA A 122 -6.36 -16.62 -9.74
N LEU A 123 -5.45 -15.66 -9.61
CA LEU A 123 -4.15 -15.65 -10.28
C LEU A 123 -3.05 -16.32 -9.46
N ILE A 124 -3.30 -16.73 -8.22
CA ILE A 124 -2.27 -17.32 -7.34
C ILE A 124 -1.68 -18.58 -7.96
N VAL A 125 -2.54 -19.53 -8.37
CA VAL A 125 -2.07 -20.82 -8.90
C VAL A 125 -1.26 -20.67 -10.19
N PRO A 126 -1.73 -19.94 -11.24
CA PRO A 126 -0.93 -19.76 -12.45
C PRO A 126 0.35 -18.95 -12.22
N ASN A 127 0.31 -17.94 -11.35
CA ASN A 127 1.51 -17.19 -11.00
C ASN A 127 2.52 -18.05 -10.23
N LEU A 128 2.07 -18.89 -9.30
CA LEU A 128 2.94 -19.80 -8.55
C LEU A 128 3.62 -20.80 -9.48
N SER A 129 2.87 -21.41 -10.41
CA SER A 129 3.46 -22.29 -11.42
C SER A 129 4.56 -21.56 -12.20
N THR A 130 4.29 -20.35 -12.67
CA THR A 130 5.26 -19.53 -13.41
C THR A 130 6.52 -19.23 -12.56
N VAL A 131 6.34 -18.88 -11.29
CA VAL A 131 7.44 -18.57 -10.37
C VAL A 131 8.30 -19.81 -10.12
N VAL A 132 7.67 -20.99 -9.97
CA VAL A 132 8.39 -22.26 -9.82
C VAL A 132 9.16 -22.62 -11.09
N ASP A 133 8.54 -22.49 -12.26
CA ASP A 133 9.18 -22.77 -13.56
C ASP A 133 10.39 -21.86 -13.83
N LEU A 134 10.32 -20.62 -13.33
CA LEU A 134 11.41 -19.64 -13.40
C LEU A 134 12.48 -19.81 -12.31
N HIS A 135 12.37 -20.82 -11.44
CA HIS A 135 13.25 -21.06 -10.30
C HIS A 135 13.32 -19.87 -9.31
N LEU A 136 12.23 -19.12 -9.17
CA LEU A 136 12.11 -17.98 -8.26
C LEU A 136 11.31 -18.31 -6.98
N TYR A 137 10.89 -19.58 -6.79
CA TYR A 137 10.22 -20.02 -5.57
C TYR A 137 11.13 -19.80 -4.36
N ASP A 138 10.54 -19.41 -3.24
CA ASP A 138 11.21 -19.08 -1.98
C ASP A 138 12.25 -17.94 -2.11
N THR A 139 11.99 -16.96 -2.98
CA THR A 139 12.87 -15.80 -3.14
C THR A 139 12.06 -14.49 -3.15
N LEU A 140 12.69 -13.38 -2.73
CA LEU A 140 12.06 -12.05 -2.80
C LEU A 140 11.75 -11.62 -4.25
N PRO A 141 12.61 -11.88 -5.27
CA PRO A 141 12.24 -11.65 -6.67
C PRO A 141 10.99 -12.41 -7.12
N GLY A 142 10.77 -13.64 -6.62
CA GLY A 142 9.53 -14.39 -6.88
C GLY A 142 8.28 -13.73 -6.31
N VAL A 143 8.40 -13.07 -5.16
CA VAL A 143 7.32 -12.26 -4.60
C VAL A 143 7.06 -11.01 -5.45
N MET A 144 8.12 -10.37 -5.97
CA MET A 144 8.01 -9.10 -6.72
C MET A 144 7.52 -9.28 -8.16
N ALA A 145 7.91 -10.37 -8.83
CA ALA A 145 7.76 -10.54 -10.28
C ALA A 145 6.34 -10.32 -10.83
N PRO A 146 5.25 -10.85 -10.24
CA PRO A 146 3.90 -10.65 -10.75
C PRO A 146 3.43 -9.18 -10.69
N TYR A 147 4.07 -8.37 -9.87
CA TYR A 147 3.70 -6.98 -9.65
C TYR A 147 4.45 -5.97 -10.50
N PHE A 148 5.44 -6.40 -11.29
CA PHE A 148 6.23 -5.49 -12.14
C PHE A 148 5.42 -4.76 -13.22
N ALA A 149 4.26 -5.30 -13.59
CA ALA A 149 3.28 -4.63 -14.43
C ALA A 149 2.04 -4.29 -13.60
N SER A 150 1.53 -3.06 -13.75
CA SER A 150 0.33 -2.61 -13.05
C SER A 150 -0.67 -2.00 -14.04
N ALA A 151 -1.84 -2.64 -14.18
CA ALA A 151 -2.92 -2.14 -15.01
C ALA A 151 -3.46 -0.81 -14.45
N PHE A 152 -3.62 -0.71 -13.13
CA PHE A 152 -4.05 0.52 -12.47
C PHE A 152 -3.04 1.66 -12.71
N GLY A 153 -1.74 1.39 -12.50
CA GLY A 153 -0.69 2.38 -12.71
C GLY A 153 -0.62 2.85 -14.16
N THR A 154 -0.69 1.91 -15.12
CA THR A 154 -0.71 2.23 -16.56
C THR A 154 -1.92 3.07 -16.93
N PHE A 155 -3.11 2.73 -16.42
CA PHE A 155 -4.31 3.53 -16.62
C PHE A 155 -4.15 4.96 -16.07
N LEU A 156 -3.70 5.08 -14.82
CA LEU A 156 -3.53 6.37 -14.18
C LEU A 156 -2.50 7.25 -14.92
N MET A 157 -1.36 6.69 -15.28
CA MET A 157 -0.33 7.42 -16.01
C MET A 157 -0.79 7.79 -17.44
N ARG A 158 -1.53 6.92 -18.12
CA ARG A 158 -2.15 7.26 -19.40
C ARG A 158 -3.09 8.46 -19.26
N GLN A 159 -3.99 8.49 -18.27
CA GLN A 159 -4.88 9.62 -18.03
C GLN A 159 -4.09 10.90 -17.70
N THR A 160 -3.06 10.77 -16.88
CA THR A 160 -2.18 11.90 -16.54
C THR A 160 -1.51 12.48 -17.79
N PHE A 161 -0.91 11.64 -18.64
CA PHE A 161 -0.28 12.11 -19.87
C PHE A 161 -1.29 12.69 -20.88
N LEU A 162 -2.49 12.14 -20.98
CA LEU A 162 -3.54 12.70 -21.85
C LEU A 162 -3.97 14.10 -21.41
N ALA A 163 -3.90 14.43 -20.13
CA ALA A 163 -4.24 15.73 -19.60
C ALA A 163 -3.15 16.81 -19.83
N LEU A 164 -1.92 16.41 -20.16
CA LEU A 164 -0.83 17.35 -20.44
C LEU A 164 -0.95 17.95 -21.86
N PRO A 165 -0.69 19.26 -22.06
CA PRO A 165 -0.62 19.88 -23.37
C PRO A 165 0.47 19.23 -24.24
N ARG A 166 0.20 19.05 -25.52
CA ARG A 166 1.16 18.49 -26.50
C ARG A 166 2.29 19.45 -26.88
N ASP A 167 2.06 20.71 -26.69
CA ASP A 167 3.00 21.78 -27.07
C ASP A 167 4.40 21.58 -26.46
N PHE A 168 4.46 21.07 -25.23
CA PHE A 168 5.75 20.77 -24.54
C PHE A 168 6.52 19.63 -25.22
N GLU A 169 5.80 18.62 -25.70
CA GLU A 169 6.37 17.48 -26.42
C GLU A 169 6.84 17.86 -27.81
N GLU A 170 6.01 18.65 -28.48
CA GLU A 170 6.32 19.17 -29.83
C GLU A 170 7.51 20.14 -29.81
N ALA A 171 7.58 21.06 -28.83
CA ALA A 171 8.70 21.94 -28.64
C ALA A 171 10.02 21.18 -28.42
N ALA A 172 10.01 20.20 -27.50
CA ALA A 172 11.18 19.38 -27.25
C ALA A 172 11.60 18.55 -28.49
N ALA A 173 10.64 18.08 -29.27
CA ALA A 173 10.94 17.38 -30.53
C ALA A 173 11.56 18.29 -31.59
N ILE A 174 11.12 19.55 -31.67
CA ILE A 174 11.72 20.57 -32.58
C ILE A 174 13.17 20.88 -32.16
N ASP A 175 13.44 20.89 -30.84
CA ASP A 175 14.79 21.05 -30.28
C ASP A 175 15.68 19.80 -30.47
N GLY A 176 15.16 18.74 -31.12
CA GLY A 176 15.92 17.53 -31.45
C GLY A 176 16.02 16.52 -30.31
N ALA A 177 15.22 16.66 -29.24
CA ALA A 177 15.24 15.71 -28.12
C ALA A 177 14.73 14.33 -28.57
N PRO A 178 15.45 13.22 -28.27
CA PRO A 178 14.97 11.89 -28.56
C PRO A 178 13.76 11.54 -27.65
N TRP A 179 12.91 10.61 -28.11
CA TRP A 179 11.65 10.27 -27.44
C TRP A 179 11.81 9.93 -25.94
N TRP A 180 12.90 9.22 -25.57
CA TRP A 180 13.16 8.87 -24.16
C TRP A 180 13.47 10.11 -23.32
N ALA A 181 14.18 11.11 -23.86
CA ALA A 181 14.46 12.38 -23.18
C ALA A 181 13.17 13.19 -22.97
N ILE A 182 12.27 13.19 -23.96
CA ILE A 182 10.95 13.81 -23.83
C ILE A 182 10.17 13.17 -22.69
N VAL A 183 10.15 11.84 -22.60
CA VAL A 183 9.44 11.12 -21.53
C VAL A 183 10.02 11.45 -20.17
N TRP A 184 11.35 11.32 -20.01
CA TRP A 184 11.97 11.38 -18.68
C TRP A 184 12.22 12.81 -18.19
N TYR A 185 12.52 13.75 -19.06
CA TYR A 185 12.92 15.11 -18.68
C TYR A 185 11.82 16.16 -18.91
N VAL A 186 10.80 15.87 -19.71
CA VAL A 186 9.70 16.80 -19.97
C VAL A 186 8.40 16.29 -19.38
N LEU A 187 7.92 15.14 -19.83
CA LEU A 187 6.58 14.67 -19.46
C LEU A 187 6.50 14.11 -18.04
N LEU A 188 7.47 13.32 -17.63
CA LEU A 188 7.44 12.69 -16.30
C LEU A 188 7.52 13.71 -15.15
N PRO A 189 8.36 14.76 -15.19
CA PRO A 189 8.31 15.83 -14.20
C PRO A 189 6.95 16.53 -14.13
N MET A 190 6.27 16.74 -15.26
CA MET A 190 4.93 17.32 -15.29
C MET A 190 3.86 16.35 -14.78
N ALA A 191 4.05 15.04 -15.03
CA ALA A 191 3.18 13.95 -14.57
C ALA A 191 3.45 13.53 -13.10
N LYS A 192 4.41 14.14 -12.41
CA LYS A 192 4.82 13.81 -11.04
C LYS A 192 3.66 13.66 -10.04
N PRO A 193 2.61 14.51 -10.05
CA PRO A 193 1.48 14.32 -9.13
C PRO A 193 0.78 12.96 -9.34
N GLY A 194 0.54 12.56 -10.59
CA GLY A 194 -0.05 11.25 -10.91
C GLY A 194 0.84 10.08 -10.51
N LEU A 195 2.16 10.22 -10.73
CA LEU A 195 3.12 9.18 -10.33
C LEU A 195 3.21 9.04 -8.80
N ILE A 196 3.16 10.15 -8.05
CA ILE A 196 3.11 10.12 -6.58
C ILE A 196 1.82 9.45 -6.09
N ALA A 197 0.67 9.79 -6.67
CA ALA A 197 -0.60 9.15 -6.32
C ALA A 197 -0.53 7.63 -6.55
N PHE A 198 0.02 7.19 -7.68
CA PHE A 198 0.27 5.78 -7.94
C PHE A 198 1.21 5.15 -6.92
N ALA A 199 2.35 5.79 -6.65
CA ALA A 199 3.35 5.27 -5.71
C ALA A 199 2.77 5.03 -4.32
N ILE A 200 1.91 5.91 -3.84
CA ILE A 200 1.25 5.77 -2.55
C ILE A 200 0.35 4.53 -2.52
N VAL A 201 -0.46 4.33 -3.57
CA VAL A 201 -1.33 3.15 -3.69
C VAL A 201 -0.50 1.88 -3.78
N SER A 202 0.56 1.87 -4.59
CA SER A 202 1.47 0.74 -4.76
C SER A 202 2.17 0.36 -3.45
N VAL A 203 2.78 1.33 -2.76
CA VAL A 203 3.46 1.10 -1.47
C VAL A 203 2.48 0.53 -0.45
N THR A 204 1.29 1.11 -0.33
CA THR A 204 0.29 0.66 0.63
C THR A 204 -0.20 -0.75 0.32
N ALA A 205 -0.42 -1.07 -0.96
CA ALA A 205 -0.87 -2.40 -1.38
C ALA A 205 0.19 -3.47 -1.07
N HIS A 206 1.44 -3.23 -1.49
CA HIS A 206 2.50 -4.23 -1.33
C HIS A 206 3.04 -4.33 0.10
N TRP A 207 2.92 -3.27 0.91
CA TRP A 207 3.22 -3.34 2.33
C TRP A 207 2.28 -4.26 3.10
N ASN A 208 1.00 -4.23 2.75
CA ASN A 208 -0.04 -5.02 3.41
C ASN A 208 -0.26 -6.40 2.75
N GLU A 209 0.47 -6.71 1.66
CA GLU A 209 0.30 -7.97 0.95
C GLU A 209 0.73 -9.15 1.85
N PHE A 210 -0.17 -10.12 1.97
CA PHE A 210 0.03 -11.29 2.81
C PHE A 210 -0.09 -12.59 2.02
N LEU A 211 -1.15 -12.71 1.22
CA LEU A 211 -1.53 -14.01 0.66
C LEU A 211 -0.53 -14.51 -0.37
N TRP A 212 -0.08 -13.64 -1.27
CA TRP A 212 0.90 -14.02 -2.29
C TRP A 212 2.27 -14.34 -1.70
N PRO A 213 2.89 -13.50 -0.85
CA PRO A 213 4.12 -13.88 -0.16
C PRO A 213 4.02 -15.18 0.63
N LEU A 214 2.88 -15.43 1.28
CA LEU A 214 2.64 -16.69 2.03
C LEU A 214 2.69 -17.93 1.12
N MET A 215 2.29 -17.80 -0.16
CA MET A 215 2.31 -18.90 -1.13
C MET A 215 3.69 -19.12 -1.73
N VAL A 216 4.50 -18.08 -1.84
CA VAL A 216 5.81 -18.12 -2.52
C VAL A 216 6.95 -18.40 -1.55
N ILE A 217 6.87 -17.92 -0.31
CA ILE A 217 7.96 -18.01 0.67
C ILE A 217 7.76 -19.19 1.60
N SER A 218 8.80 -20.00 1.71
CA SER A 218 8.87 -21.19 2.60
C SER A 218 9.89 -21.00 3.72
N SER A 219 11.04 -20.40 3.44
CA SER A 219 12.12 -20.20 4.40
C SER A 219 11.86 -19.03 5.34
N PRO A 220 12.22 -19.15 6.63
CA PRO A 220 12.08 -18.04 7.60
C PRO A 220 12.86 -16.78 7.19
N ASP A 221 14.00 -16.93 6.50
CA ASP A 221 14.88 -15.82 6.14
C ASP A 221 14.28 -14.89 5.08
N ASN A 222 13.36 -15.39 4.25
CA ASN A 222 12.71 -14.64 3.19
C ASN A 222 11.33 -14.10 3.58
N GLN A 223 10.86 -14.34 4.81
CA GLN A 223 9.54 -13.89 5.24
C GLN A 223 9.41 -12.37 5.24
N THR A 224 8.21 -11.91 4.86
CA THR A 224 7.80 -10.51 4.97
C THR A 224 7.16 -10.23 6.33
N LEU A 225 6.99 -8.96 6.68
CA LEU A 225 6.38 -8.53 7.94
C LEU A 225 5.00 -9.13 8.20
N THR A 226 4.19 -9.23 7.16
CA THR A 226 2.82 -9.75 7.26
C THR A 226 2.81 -11.25 7.56
N ILE A 227 3.74 -12.02 6.97
CA ILE A 227 3.91 -13.44 7.27
C ILE A 227 4.44 -13.62 8.69
N GLY A 228 5.48 -12.86 9.07
CA GLY A 228 6.05 -12.89 10.41
C GLY A 228 5.01 -12.54 11.49
N LEU A 229 4.15 -11.54 11.24
CA LEU A 229 3.05 -11.20 12.14
C LEU A 229 2.04 -12.33 12.30
N ALA A 230 1.75 -13.08 11.24
CA ALA A 230 0.83 -14.21 11.31
C ALA A 230 1.33 -15.35 12.23
N ALA A 231 2.63 -15.44 12.49
CA ALA A 231 3.17 -16.42 13.44
C ALA A 231 2.68 -16.15 14.87
N PHE A 232 2.43 -14.89 15.25
CA PHE A 232 1.90 -14.54 16.59
C PHE A 232 0.44 -14.91 16.78
N THR A 233 -0.34 -15.10 15.70
CA THR A 233 -1.75 -15.52 15.83
C THR A 233 -1.87 -16.89 16.50
N ARG A 234 -0.92 -17.79 16.25
CA ARG A 234 -0.92 -19.14 16.87
C ARG A 234 -0.78 -19.09 18.39
N GLY A 235 0.09 -18.20 18.89
CA GLY A 235 0.23 -17.97 20.34
C GLY A 235 -1.02 -17.31 20.92
N ALA A 236 -1.61 -16.35 20.19
CA ALA A 236 -2.82 -15.66 20.60
C ALA A 236 -4.07 -16.57 20.65
N GLU A 237 -4.19 -17.55 19.75
CA GLU A 237 -5.26 -18.56 19.77
C GLU A 237 -5.24 -19.39 21.07
N GLY A 238 -4.06 -19.59 21.67
CA GLY A 238 -3.90 -20.16 23.00
C GLY A 238 -4.31 -19.23 24.16
N GLY A 239 -4.73 -18.00 23.87
CA GLY A 239 -5.20 -17.02 24.86
C GLY A 239 -4.11 -16.33 25.68
N LYS A 240 -2.83 -16.54 25.35
CA LYS A 240 -1.69 -16.08 26.16
C LYS A 240 -0.92 -14.89 25.58
N GLU A 241 -1.02 -14.62 24.27
CA GLU A 241 -0.11 -13.68 23.59
C GLU A 241 -0.82 -12.56 22.82
N TRP A 242 -2.04 -12.20 23.19
CA TRP A 242 -2.79 -11.12 22.54
C TRP A 242 -2.07 -9.77 22.64
N GLY A 243 -1.41 -9.50 23.77
CA GLY A 243 -0.62 -8.28 23.93
C GLY A 243 0.55 -8.21 22.96
N VAL A 244 1.23 -9.35 22.73
CA VAL A 244 2.35 -9.48 21.79
C VAL A 244 1.85 -9.30 20.34
N LEU A 245 0.70 -9.92 20.00
CA LEU A 245 0.08 -9.75 18.68
C LEU A 245 -0.31 -8.28 18.43
N ALA A 246 -0.91 -7.62 19.44
CA ALA A 246 -1.27 -6.21 19.35
C ALA A 246 -0.03 -5.31 19.18
N ALA A 247 1.04 -5.56 19.94
CA ALA A 247 2.31 -4.85 19.82
C ALA A 247 2.96 -5.08 18.44
N GLY A 248 2.99 -6.32 17.96
CA GLY A 248 3.47 -6.67 16.62
C GLY A 248 2.67 -5.97 15.51
N THR A 249 1.34 -5.94 15.65
CA THR A 249 0.46 -5.22 14.71
C THR A 249 0.78 -3.73 14.65
N LEU A 250 0.99 -3.08 15.80
CA LEU A 250 1.38 -1.66 15.84
C LEU A 250 2.76 -1.42 15.21
N LEU A 251 3.72 -2.30 15.48
CA LEU A 251 5.03 -2.24 14.84
C LEU A 251 4.91 -2.32 13.31
N VAL A 252 4.14 -3.27 12.78
CA VAL A 252 3.92 -3.41 11.33
C VAL A 252 3.20 -2.20 10.74
N MET A 253 2.25 -1.61 11.45
CA MET A 253 1.50 -0.44 11.00
C MET A 253 2.29 0.88 11.10
N ALA A 254 3.24 0.98 12.04
CA ALA A 254 3.92 2.23 12.37
C ALA A 254 4.57 2.93 11.16
N PRO A 255 5.32 2.26 10.26
CA PRO A 255 5.93 2.95 9.11
C PRO A 255 4.91 3.56 8.15
N LEU A 256 3.82 2.84 7.87
CA LEU A 256 2.74 3.38 7.01
C LEU A 256 2.01 4.53 7.69
N ALA A 257 1.74 4.43 8.99
CA ALA A 257 1.11 5.50 9.75
C ALA A 257 1.98 6.77 9.75
N VAL A 258 3.28 6.63 9.99
CA VAL A 258 4.24 7.73 9.93
C VAL A 258 4.30 8.32 8.52
N ALA A 259 4.40 7.47 7.49
CA ALA A 259 4.39 7.92 6.10
C ALA A 259 3.10 8.67 5.76
N PHE A 260 1.93 8.16 6.19
CA PHE A 260 0.65 8.83 5.98
C PHE A 260 0.61 10.20 6.64
N VAL A 261 0.99 10.31 7.91
CA VAL A 261 1.01 11.60 8.63
C VAL A 261 1.97 12.59 7.96
N ALA A 262 3.14 12.12 7.51
CA ALA A 262 4.11 12.97 6.82
C ALA A 262 3.64 13.46 5.44
N PHE A 263 2.90 12.63 4.70
CA PHE A 263 2.52 12.90 3.32
C PHE A 263 1.03 13.22 3.13
N GLN A 264 0.19 13.22 4.17
CA GLN A 264 -1.27 13.40 4.08
C GLN A 264 -1.69 14.66 3.29
N ARG A 265 -0.95 15.77 3.39
CA ARG A 265 -1.26 16.99 2.63
C ARG A 265 -1.06 16.78 1.12
N ARG A 266 0.02 16.12 0.72
CA ARG A 266 0.27 15.81 -0.69
C ARG A 266 -0.73 14.79 -1.25
N PHE A 267 -1.24 13.91 -0.36
CA PHE A 267 -2.32 12.98 -0.65
C PHE A 267 -3.59 13.71 -1.06
N VAL A 268 -4.06 14.61 -0.21
CA VAL A 268 -5.28 15.38 -0.46
C VAL A 268 -5.14 16.24 -1.73
N ASP A 269 -4.01 16.92 -1.89
CA ASP A 269 -3.76 17.77 -3.06
C ASP A 269 -3.78 16.97 -4.38
N SER A 270 -3.21 15.77 -4.41
CA SER A 270 -3.16 14.95 -5.64
C SER A 270 -4.54 14.43 -6.07
N PHE A 271 -5.46 14.20 -5.13
CA PHE A 271 -6.83 13.76 -5.44
C PHE A 271 -7.77 14.93 -5.78
N VAL A 272 -7.58 16.10 -5.19
CA VAL A 272 -8.41 17.29 -5.46
C VAL A 272 -8.16 17.82 -6.87
N PHE A 273 -6.92 17.82 -7.36
CA PHE A 273 -6.60 18.25 -8.74
C PHE A 273 -7.14 17.32 -9.82
N SER A 274 -7.44 16.05 -9.51
CA SER A 274 -8.07 15.12 -10.47
C SER A 274 -9.60 15.25 -10.54
N GLY A 275 -10.24 15.90 -9.58
CA GLY A 275 -11.70 15.99 -9.43
C GLY A 275 -12.34 17.31 -9.81
N VAL A 276 -11.58 18.39 -9.98
CA VAL A 276 -12.14 19.72 -10.29
C VAL A 276 -11.87 20.03 -11.75
N LYS A 277 -12.74 19.55 -12.64
CA LYS A 277 -13.08 20.19 -13.91
C LYS A 277 -14.51 20.71 -13.75
N GLY A 278 -14.62 21.94 -13.31
CA GLY A 278 -15.82 22.76 -13.34
C GLY A 278 -15.43 24.10 -13.93
#